data_212f548b4a59345a8f4bb85637885661
#
_entry.id   212f548b4a59345a8f4bb85637885661
#
_cell.length_a   1.000
_cell.length_b   1.000
_cell.length_c   1.000
_cell.angle_alpha   90.00
_cell.angle_beta   90.00
_cell.angle_gamma   90.00
#
_symmetry.space_group_name_H-M   'P 1'
#
loop_
_entity.id
_entity.type
_entity.pdbx_description
1 polymer ?
#
loop_
_entity_poly.entity_id
_entity_poly.type
_entity_poly.pdbx_seq_one_letter_code
_entity_poly.pdbx_strand_id
1 'polypeptide(L)'
;CHPELGFKEFRSREKVTEALSQAGIPYKDVAYTGLTATLDSGRPGPGIGLIAEFDAVPTLGHPYANKDDYAAHTCGHYAQTGVMLSLFLAIKESGMLEDLCGKVTLLFTPGEEFCDMDYRRSLIADGKLKYPSGKQEMIYEGVFDDIDIMLSCHAMGLDMEKYHAEIGASLNGFIQKRAIFKGKA
;
A
#
# COMPACT_ATOMS: atom_id res chain seq x y z
N CYS A 1 4.29 13.30 -11.91
CA CYS A 1 3.40 12.46 -11.11
C CYS A 1 2.61 11.54 -12.03
N HIS A 2 2.47 10.29 -11.64
CA HIS A 2 1.79 9.27 -12.44
C HIS A 2 0.88 8.49 -11.49
N PRO A 3 -0.32 9.03 -11.17
CA PRO A 3 -1.28 8.32 -10.33
C PRO A 3 -1.83 7.11 -11.09
N GLU A 4 -1.93 5.99 -10.40
CA GLU A 4 -2.40 4.72 -10.94
C GLU A 4 -3.50 4.16 -10.05
N LEU A 5 -4.58 3.66 -10.64
CA LEU A 5 -5.67 3.03 -9.89
C LEU A 5 -5.28 1.66 -9.39
N GLY A 6 -6.00 1.17 -8.39
CA GLY A 6 -5.73 -0.10 -7.76
C GLY A 6 -5.60 -1.29 -8.70
N PHE A 7 -4.58 -2.10 -8.47
CA PHE A 7 -4.11 -3.22 -9.31
C PHE A 7 -3.62 -2.81 -10.71
N LYS A 8 -3.31 -1.52 -10.91
CA LYS A 8 -2.66 -0.96 -12.10
C LYS A 8 -1.37 -0.22 -11.75
N GLU A 9 -0.88 -0.34 -10.53
CA GLU A 9 0.23 0.41 -9.94
C GLU A 9 1.60 -0.11 -10.43
N PHE A 10 1.71 -0.44 -11.71
CA PHE A 10 2.92 -1.03 -12.30
C PHE A 10 4.12 -0.10 -12.24
N ARG A 11 3.93 1.18 -12.53
CA ARG A 11 5.00 2.17 -12.48
C ARG A 11 5.42 2.51 -11.04
N SER A 12 4.46 2.65 -10.14
CA SER A 12 4.73 2.87 -8.72
C SER A 12 5.55 1.71 -8.16
N ARG A 13 5.14 0.48 -8.48
CA ARG A 13 5.88 -0.73 -8.14
C ARG A 13 7.29 -0.73 -8.74
N GLU A 14 7.44 -0.40 -10.04
CA GLU A 14 8.74 -0.33 -10.71
C GLU A 14 9.69 0.62 -9.97
N LYS A 15 9.24 1.82 -9.58
CA LYS A 15 10.07 2.79 -8.87
C LYS A 15 10.52 2.31 -7.49
N VAL A 16 9.67 1.60 -6.77
CA VAL A 16 10.04 1.01 -5.49
C VAL A 16 11.02 -0.16 -5.69
N THR A 17 10.80 -1.03 -6.66
CA THR A 17 11.72 -2.15 -6.94
C THR A 17 13.08 -1.68 -7.44
N GLU A 18 13.14 -0.57 -8.19
CA GLU A 18 14.40 0.10 -8.55
C GLU A 18 15.18 0.53 -7.28
N ALA A 19 14.51 1.20 -6.34
CA ALA A 19 15.15 1.66 -5.10
C ALA A 19 15.62 0.49 -4.23
N LEU A 20 14.82 -0.55 -4.06
CA LEU A 20 15.20 -1.76 -3.32
C LEU A 20 16.38 -2.47 -3.97
N SER A 21 16.37 -2.59 -5.30
CA SER A 21 17.46 -3.21 -6.06
C SER A 21 18.76 -2.43 -5.94
N GLN A 22 18.72 -1.10 -6.00
CA GLN A 22 19.89 -0.23 -5.79
C GLN A 22 20.46 -0.38 -4.38
N ALA A 23 19.60 -0.60 -3.38
CA ALA A 23 20.01 -0.88 -2.01
C ALA A 23 20.45 -2.34 -1.77
N GLY A 24 20.41 -3.21 -2.79
CA GLY A 24 20.73 -4.62 -2.66
C GLY A 24 19.75 -5.41 -1.80
N ILE A 25 18.48 -4.97 -1.73
CA ILE A 25 17.46 -5.60 -0.91
C ILE A 25 16.57 -6.48 -1.80
N PRO A 26 16.48 -7.79 -1.54
CA PRO A 26 15.57 -8.67 -2.25
C PRO A 26 14.11 -8.37 -1.89
N TYR A 27 13.20 -8.56 -2.85
CA TYR A 27 11.77 -8.39 -2.66
C TYR A 27 10.98 -9.56 -3.26
N LYS A 28 9.73 -9.69 -2.85
CA LYS A 28 8.77 -10.68 -3.40
C LYS A 28 7.53 -9.95 -3.90
N ASP A 29 7.00 -10.43 -5.01
CA ASP A 29 5.71 -9.98 -5.53
C ASP A 29 4.58 -10.62 -4.73
N VAL A 30 3.55 -9.82 -4.41
CA VAL A 30 2.35 -10.25 -3.69
C VAL A 30 1.14 -9.51 -4.24
N ALA A 31 -0.03 -10.08 -4.12
CA ALA A 31 -1.30 -9.43 -4.46
C ALA A 31 -1.27 -8.71 -5.83
N TYR A 32 -0.72 -9.36 -6.85
CA TYR A 32 -0.66 -8.93 -8.25
C TYR A 32 0.28 -7.74 -8.54
N THR A 33 0.08 -6.55 -7.96
CA THR A 33 0.94 -5.37 -8.14
C THR A 33 1.64 -4.93 -6.85
N GLY A 34 1.36 -5.57 -5.74
CA GLY A 34 2.04 -5.33 -4.47
C GLY A 34 3.39 -6.01 -4.37
N LEU A 35 4.12 -5.69 -3.33
CA LEU A 35 5.40 -6.32 -3.03
C LEU A 35 5.73 -6.30 -1.54
N THR A 36 6.64 -7.18 -1.13
CA THR A 36 7.23 -7.19 0.22
C THR A 36 8.74 -7.27 0.14
N ALA A 37 9.43 -6.65 1.10
CA ALA A 37 10.86 -6.78 1.30
C ALA A 37 11.17 -6.90 2.79
N THR A 38 12.10 -7.77 3.18
CA THR A 38 12.38 -8.03 4.60
C THR A 38 13.86 -7.81 4.89
N LEU A 39 14.12 -7.10 5.98
CA LEU A 39 15.41 -7.01 6.65
C LEU A 39 15.36 -7.90 7.89
N ASP A 40 16.24 -8.88 7.95
CA ASP A 40 16.29 -9.87 9.05
C ASP A 40 17.62 -9.72 9.80
N SER A 41 17.55 -9.60 11.12
CA SER A 41 18.71 -9.53 11.99
C SER A 41 19.44 -10.88 12.15
N GLY A 42 18.82 -11.97 11.70
CA GLY A 42 19.29 -13.33 11.92
C GLY A 42 19.17 -13.80 13.39
N ARG A 43 18.54 -13.01 14.25
CA ARG A 43 18.29 -13.31 15.68
C ARG A 43 16.80 -13.41 15.96
N PRO A 44 16.36 -14.38 16.81
CA PRO A 44 14.97 -14.50 17.20
C PRO A 44 14.43 -13.21 17.80
N GLY A 45 13.23 -12.79 17.40
CA GLY A 45 12.59 -11.58 17.89
C GLY A 45 11.31 -11.28 17.10
N PRO A 46 10.63 -10.17 17.39
CA PRO A 46 9.37 -9.83 16.77
C PRO A 46 9.50 -9.51 15.27
N GLY A 47 8.46 -9.82 14.53
CA GLY A 47 8.24 -9.34 13.16
C GLY A 47 7.53 -7.98 13.16
N ILE A 48 8.17 -6.94 12.65
CA ILE A 48 7.59 -5.61 12.51
C ILE A 48 7.27 -5.36 11.04
N GLY A 49 6.00 -5.06 10.73
CA GLY A 49 5.55 -4.67 9.40
C GLY A 49 5.48 -3.15 9.25
N LEU A 50 6.03 -2.62 8.16
CA LEU A 50 5.86 -1.25 7.71
C LEU A 50 4.97 -1.29 6.47
N ILE A 51 3.70 -0.89 6.59
CA ILE A 51 2.74 -0.98 5.49
C ILE A 51 2.48 0.37 4.84
N ALA A 52 2.47 0.40 3.52
CA ALA A 52 2.05 1.52 2.68
C ALA A 52 1.16 1.06 1.55
N GLU A 53 0.41 1.98 0.98
CA GLU A 53 -0.52 1.75 -0.12
C GLU A 53 -0.03 2.43 -1.39
N PHE A 54 -0.33 1.85 -2.56
CA PHE A 54 0.18 2.34 -3.84
C PHE A 54 -0.83 3.16 -4.63
N ASP A 55 -2.11 2.82 -4.50
CA ASP A 55 -3.14 3.26 -5.42
C ASP A 55 -3.53 4.74 -5.25
N ALA A 56 -4.04 5.28 -6.35
CA ALA A 56 -4.65 6.59 -6.45
C ALA A 56 -6.18 6.47 -6.55
N VAL A 57 -6.86 7.60 -6.45
CA VAL A 57 -8.33 7.69 -6.44
C VAL A 57 -8.81 8.42 -7.70
N PRO A 58 -9.88 7.96 -8.37
CA PRO A 58 -10.51 8.75 -9.43
C PRO A 58 -11.07 10.05 -8.86
N THR A 59 -10.52 11.18 -9.28
CA THR A 59 -10.92 12.51 -8.79
C THR A 59 -11.23 13.44 -9.95
N LEU A 60 -12.48 13.41 -10.39
CA LEU A 60 -12.94 14.23 -11.51
C LEU A 60 -12.77 15.73 -11.18
N GLY A 61 -12.19 16.47 -12.13
CA GLY A 61 -11.95 17.91 -11.98
C GLY A 61 -10.68 18.29 -11.22
N HIS A 62 -9.92 17.32 -10.70
CA HIS A 62 -8.63 17.60 -10.09
C HIS A 62 -7.61 18.04 -11.16
N PRO A 63 -6.85 19.15 -10.96
CA PRO A 63 -5.98 19.71 -12.00
C PRO A 63 -4.85 18.79 -12.47
N TYR A 64 -4.45 17.83 -11.64
CA TYR A 64 -3.40 16.85 -11.93
C TYR A 64 -3.93 15.42 -12.11
N ALA A 65 -5.26 15.27 -12.30
CA ALA A 65 -5.82 13.96 -12.60
C ALA A 65 -5.36 13.45 -13.96
N ASN A 66 -5.16 12.15 -14.06
CA ASN A 66 -4.99 11.48 -15.34
C ASN A 66 -6.23 11.72 -16.22
N LYS A 67 -6.02 11.94 -17.50
CA LYS A 67 -7.12 12.27 -18.44
C LYS A 67 -7.98 11.06 -18.80
N ASP A 68 -7.42 9.86 -18.71
CA ASP A 68 -8.07 8.63 -19.18
C ASP A 68 -8.98 8.01 -18.12
N ASP A 69 -8.55 8.02 -16.84
CA ASP A 69 -9.24 7.36 -15.73
C ASP A 69 -9.47 8.27 -14.51
N TYR A 70 -9.11 9.55 -14.64
CA TYR A 70 -9.19 10.57 -13.59
C TYR A 70 -8.40 10.24 -12.32
N ALA A 71 -7.49 9.29 -12.35
CA ALA A 71 -6.65 8.97 -11.21
C ALA A 71 -5.87 10.20 -10.72
N ALA A 72 -5.89 10.46 -9.42
CA ALA A 72 -5.14 11.54 -8.78
C ALA A 72 -4.67 11.11 -7.38
N HIS A 73 -3.53 11.61 -6.96
CA HIS A 73 -2.99 11.35 -5.63
C HIS A 73 -3.69 12.22 -4.56
N THR A 74 -4.98 11.97 -4.33
CA THR A 74 -5.81 12.75 -3.40
C THR A 74 -6.01 12.09 -2.04
N CYS A 75 -5.67 10.81 -1.89
CA CYS A 75 -5.71 10.12 -0.60
C CYS A 75 -4.40 10.23 0.20
N GLY A 76 -3.26 10.46 -0.47
CA GLY A 76 -1.98 10.64 0.21
C GLY A 76 -1.09 9.38 0.26
N HIS A 77 -1.47 8.29 -0.40
CA HIS A 77 -0.70 7.03 -0.44
C HIS A 77 0.73 7.21 -0.97
N TYR A 78 0.96 8.16 -1.89
CA TYR A 78 2.30 8.48 -2.39
C TYR A 78 3.23 8.99 -1.28
N ALA A 79 2.70 9.77 -0.34
CA ALA A 79 3.48 10.27 0.80
C ALA A 79 3.77 9.13 1.80
N GLN A 80 2.79 8.30 2.07
CA GLN A 80 2.93 7.08 2.89
C GLN A 80 3.99 6.15 2.30
N THR A 81 3.93 5.87 0.98
CA THR A 81 4.92 5.08 0.25
C THR A 81 6.32 5.67 0.40
N GLY A 82 6.48 7.00 0.24
CA GLY A 82 7.76 7.69 0.40
C GLY A 82 8.32 7.57 1.82
N VAL A 83 7.48 7.78 2.83
CA VAL A 83 7.88 7.69 4.25
C VAL A 83 8.32 6.27 4.61
N MET A 84 7.51 5.26 4.27
CA MET A 84 7.80 3.87 4.64
C MET A 84 9.01 3.31 3.92
N LEU A 85 9.18 3.62 2.62
CA LEU A 85 10.39 3.25 1.88
C LEU A 85 11.63 3.91 2.45
N SER A 86 11.58 5.23 2.73
CA SER A 86 12.73 5.95 3.29
C SER A 86 13.12 5.43 4.67
N LEU A 87 12.13 5.15 5.54
CA LEU A 87 12.38 4.55 6.84
C LEU A 87 13.05 3.19 6.71
N PHE A 88 12.56 2.33 5.83
CA PHE A 88 13.10 1.00 5.61
C PHE A 88 14.55 1.04 5.09
N LEU A 89 14.84 1.92 4.14
CA LEU A 89 16.19 2.12 3.62
C LEU A 89 17.12 2.69 4.70
N ALA A 90 16.64 3.63 5.52
CA ALA A 90 17.42 4.19 6.63
C ALA A 90 17.76 3.12 7.69
N ILE A 91 16.84 2.21 8.01
CA ILE A 91 17.11 1.06 8.89
C ILE A 91 18.23 0.19 8.31
N LYS A 92 18.20 -0.07 7.00
CA LYS A 92 19.24 -0.84 6.30
C LYS A 92 20.60 -0.15 6.36
N GLU A 93 20.63 1.14 6.02
CA GLU A 93 21.88 1.91 5.91
C GLU A 93 22.52 2.23 7.25
N SER A 94 21.71 2.42 8.30
CA SER A 94 22.21 2.75 9.64
C SER A 94 22.92 1.58 10.35
N GLY A 95 22.77 0.35 9.86
CA GLY A 95 23.25 -0.84 10.56
C GLY A 95 22.45 -1.18 11.82
N MET A 96 21.35 -0.51 12.10
CA MET A 96 20.54 -0.68 13.32
C MET A 96 20.14 -2.14 13.58
N LEU A 97 19.96 -2.94 12.52
CA LEU A 97 19.66 -4.37 12.66
C LEU A 97 20.75 -5.20 13.32
N GLU A 98 21.98 -4.71 13.36
CA GLU A 98 23.07 -5.39 14.07
C GLU A 98 22.84 -5.40 15.59
N ASP A 99 22.12 -4.40 16.11
CA ASP A 99 21.79 -4.25 17.52
C ASP A 99 20.37 -4.75 17.89
N LEU A 100 19.50 -4.95 16.89
CA LEU A 100 18.12 -5.39 17.08
C LEU A 100 17.98 -6.91 16.93
N CYS A 101 16.86 -7.46 17.45
CA CYS A 101 16.41 -8.84 17.23
C CYS A 101 15.12 -8.84 16.42
N GLY A 102 14.90 -9.92 15.66
CA GLY A 102 13.72 -10.06 14.83
C GLY A 102 13.90 -9.50 13.42
N LYS A 103 12.81 -9.12 12.79
CA LYS A 103 12.80 -8.69 11.40
C LYS A 103 11.91 -7.47 11.18
N VAL A 104 12.24 -6.68 10.15
CA VAL A 104 11.39 -5.57 9.65
C VAL A 104 11.00 -5.89 8.22
N THR A 105 9.70 -5.95 7.96
CA THR A 105 9.13 -6.22 6.63
C THR A 105 8.42 -4.98 6.11
N LEU A 106 8.88 -4.49 4.97
CA LEU A 106 8.19 -3.45 4.21
C LEU A 106 7.14 -4.12 3.33
N LEU A 107 5.89 -3.58 3.36
CA LEU A 107 4.75 -4.10 2.61
C LEU A 107 4.13 -2.96 1.81
N PHE A 108 4.05 -3.15 0.51
CA PHE A 108 3.32 -2.24 -0.38
C PHE A 108 2.05 -2.92 -0.87
N THR A 109 0.93 -2.39 -0.40
CA THR A 109 -0.40 -2.91 -0.67
C THR A 109 -0.99 -2.26 -1.90
N PRO A 110 -1.42 -3.02 -2.91
CA PRO A 110 -2.16 -2.48 -4.05
C PRO A 110 -3.65 -2.39 -3.74
N GLY A 111 -4.37 -1.55 -4.50
CA GLY A 111 -5.82 -1.59 -4.57
C GLY A 111 -6.54 -1.47 -3.23
N GLU A 112 -6.12 -0.55 -2.38
CA GLU A 112 -6.74 -0.28 -1.08
C GLU A 112 -8.10 0.39 -1.26
N GLU A 113 -8.18 1.37 -2.14
CA GLU A 113 -9.38 2.11 -2.49
C GLU A 113 -10.33 1.25 -3.34
N PHE A 114 -11.57 1.16 -2.97
CA PHE A 114 -12.58 0.35 -3.68
C PHE A 114 -13.08 1.03 -4.97
N CYS A 115 -12.16 1.44 -5.82
CA CYS A 115 -12.39 2.04 -7.13
C CYS A 115 -12.22 1.00 -8.25
N ASP A 116 -12.75 1.30 -9.45
CA ASP A 116 -12.63 0.45 -10.66
C ASP A 116 -12.95 -1.05 -10.40
N MET A 117 -14.09 -1.28 -9.77
CA MET A 117 -14.50 -2.62 -9.34
C MET A 117 -14.74 -3.60 -10.50
N ASP A 118 -15.05 -3.11 -11.69
CA ASP A 118 -15.26 -3.99 -12.85
C ASP A 118 -13.93 -4.58 -13.33
N TYR A 119 -12.85 -3.79 -13.34
CA TYR A 119 -11.51 -4.29 -13.61
C TYR A 119 -11.08 -5.34 -12.57
N ARG A 120 -11.31 -5.09 -11.28
CA ARG A 120 -10.98 -6.04 -10.22
C ARG A 120 -11.75 -7.35 -10.36
N ARG A 121 -13.03 -7.29 -10.73
CA ARG A 121 -13.83 -8.49 -11.02
C ARG A 121 -13.28 -9.28 -12.20
N SER A 122 -12.76 -8.61 -13.23
CA SER A 122 -12.12 -9.29 -14.35
C SER A 122 -10.85 -10.02 -13.91
N LEU A 123 -10.00 -9.39 -13.05
CA LEU A 123 -8.82 -10.05 -12.50
C LEU A 123 -9.18 -11.29 -11.66
N ILE A 124 -10.27 -11.23 -10.89
CA ILE A 124 -10.77 -12.38 -10.13
C ILE A 124 -11.29 -13.47 -11.08
N ALA A 125 -12.06 -13.10 -12.10
CA ALA A 125 -12.56 -14.06 -13.10
C ALA A 125 -11.43 -14.74 -13.88
N ASP A 126 -10.34 -14.01 -14.14
CA ASP A 126 -9.12 -14.53 -14.79
C ASP A 126 -8.24 -15.35 -13.83
N GLY A 127 -8.61 -15.49 -12.56
CA GLY A 127 -7.84 -16.22 -11.55
C GLY A 127 -6.55 -15.53 -11.10
N LYS A 128 -6.39 -14.23 -11.41
CA LYS A 128 -5.22 -13.44 -11.01
C LYS A 128 -5.32 -12.91 -9.57
N LEU A 129 -6.52 -12.78 -9.07
CA LEU A 129 -6.84 -12.39 -7.70
C LEU A 129 -7.92 -13.30 -7.13
N LYS A 130 -7.95 -13.44 -5.82
CA LYS A 130 -9.02 -14.08 -5.06
C LYS A 130 -9.97 -13.04 -4.49
N TYR A 131 -9.43 -11.89 -4.08
CA TYR A 131 -10.16 -10.83 -3.39
C TYR A 131 -10.01 -9.47 -4.10
N PRO A 132 -11.00 -8.59 -3.99
CA PRO A 132 -10.99 -7.30 -4.68
C PRO A 132 -10.15 -6.21 -3.99
N SER A 133 -9.56 -6.49 -2.84
CA SER A 133 -8.70 -5.56 -2.10
C SER A 133 -7.33 -6.17 -1.87
N GLY A 134 -6.28 -5.38 -2.03
CA GLY A 134 -4.90 -5.84 -1.85
C GLY A 134 -4.63 -6.38 -0.46
N LYS A 135 -5.13 -5.73 0.61
CA LYS A 135 -4.96 -6.23 1.98
C LYS A 135 -5.63 -7.60 2.16
N GLN A 136 -6.81 -7.81 1.59
CA GLN A 136 -7.49 -9.11 1.65
C GLN A 136 -6.73 -10.18 0.88
N GLU A 137 -6.19 -9.84 -0.30
CA GLU A 137 -5.35 -10.74 -1.08
C GLU A 137 -4.07 -11.10 -0.33
N MET A 138 -3.39 -10.13 0.25
CA MET A 138 -2.17 -10.34 1.06
C MET A 138 -2.44 -11.21 2.30
N ILE A 139 -3.61 -11.07 2.95
CA ILE A 139 -4.02 -11.96 4.05
C ILE A 139 -4.20 -13.38 3.52
N TYR A 140 -4.86 -13.55 2.38
CA TYR A 140 -5.07 -14.87 1.76
C TYR A 140 -3.74 -15.53 1.36
N GLU A 141 -2.76 -14.75 0.90
CA GLU A 141 -1.42 -15.21 0.55
C GLU A 141 -0.52 -15.47 1.79
N GLY A 142 -0.99 -15.22 3.02
CA GLY A 142 -0.24 -15.43 4.26
C GLY A 142 0.87 -14.40 4.49
N VAL A 143 0.80 -13.24 3.83
CA VAL A 143 1.86 -12.20 3.90
C VAL A 143 2.06 -11.66 5.32
N PHE A 144 1.01 -11.69 6.14
CA PHE A 144 1.02 -11.15 7.49
C PHE A 144 1.33 -12.17 8.59
N ASP A 145 1.48 -13.46 8.24
CA ASP A 145 1.56 -14.55 9.23
C ASP A 145 2.77 -14.44 10.18
N ASP A 146 3.84 -13.83 9.71
CA ASP A 146 5.08 -13.62 10.47
C ASP A 146 5.24 -12.18 11.02
N ILE A 147 4.16 -11.41 11.10
CA ILE A 147 4.18 -10.02 11.56
C ILE A 147 3.42 -9.90 12.88
N ASP A 148 4.13 -9.52 13.95
CA ASP A 148 3.57 -9.33 15.29
C ASP A 148 3.03 -7.91 15.50
N ILE A 149 3.68 -6.91 14.88
CA ILE A 149 3.35 -5.49 15.02
C ILE A 149 3.32 -4.85 13.65
N MET A 150 2.22 -4.18 13.32
CA MET A 150 2.08 -3.42 12.08
C MET A 150 2.11 -1.92 12.35
N LEU A 151 2.96 -1.21 11.63
CA LEU A 151 3.06 0.25 11.66
C LEU A 151 2.63 0.82 10.31
N SER A 152 1.80 1.86 10.36
CA SER A 152 1.37 2.63 9.18
C SER A 152 1.37 4.11 9.51
N CYS A 153 1.45 4.95 8.49
CA CYS A 153 1.17 6.38 8.60
C CYS A 153 0.21 6.76 7.47
N HIS A 154 -0.55 7.83 7.67
CA HIS A 154 -1.43 8.35 6.61
C HIS A 154 -1.50 9.87 6.68
N ALA A 155 -1.48 10.52 5.53
CA ALA A 155 -1.69 11.95 5.45
C ALA A 155 -3.16 12.28 5.72
N MET A 156 -3.41 13.35 6.47
CA MET A 156 -4.77 13.84 6.73
C MET A 156 -5.01 15.16 5.99
N GLY A 157 -6.16 15.27 5.34
CA GLY A 157 -6.58 16.50 4.63
C GLY A 157 -7.15 17.58 5.54
N LEU A 158 -6.66 17.68 6.77
CA LEU A 158 -7.07 18.72 7.72
C LEU A 158 -6.08 19.88 7.69
N ASP A 159 -6.59 21.12 7.84
CA ASP A 159 -5.75 22.29 8.04
C ASP A 159 -5.25 22.27 9.47
N MET A 160 -4.04 21.77 9.63
CA MET A 160 -3.37 21.60 10.92
C MET A 160 -2.15 22.50 10.99
N GLU A 161 -1.69 22.75 12.22
CA GLU A 161 -0.43 23.45 12.41
C GLU A 161 0.73 22.68 11.72
N LYS A 162 1.74 23.44 11.33
CA LYS A 162 2.92 22.89 10.66
C LYS A 162 3.58 21.79 11.50
N TYR A 163 3.82 20.64 10.89
CA TYR A 163 4.45 19.47 11.53
C TYR A 163 3.62 18.80 12.64
N HIS A 164 2.31 18.74 12.49
CA HIS A 164 1.47 17.98 13.39
C HIS A 164 1.51 16.49 13.04
N ALA A 165 1.59 15.63 14.05
CA ALA A 165 1.40 14.19 13.95
C ALA A 165 0.61 13.69 15.15
N GLU A 166 -0.43 12.90 14.91
CA GLU A 166 -1.19 12.20 15.93
C GLU A 166 -0.74 10.74 15.96
N ILE A 167 -0.39 10.24 17.14
CA ILE A 167 0.07 8.87 17.34
C ILE A 167 -1.04 8.06 18.01
N GLY A 168 -1.31 6.87 17.46
CA GLY A 168 -2.32 5.97 18.01
C GLY A 168 -3.75 6.40 17.71
N ALA A 169 -3.97 7.06 16.57
CA ALA A 169 -5.32 7.41 16.10
C ALA A 169 -6.22 6.18 15.96
N SER A 170 -7.46 6.29 16.43
CA SER A 170 -8.49 5.28 16.21
C SER A 170 -9.32 5.66 14.99
N LEU A 171 -9.46 4.73 14.05
CA LEU A 171 -10.26 4.90 12.85
C LEU A 171 -11.48 3.99 12.88
N ASN A 172 -12.61 4.48 12.36
CA ASN A 172 -13.81 3.68 12.18
C ASN A 172 -13.70 2.82 10.92
N GLY A 173 -14.12 1.56 11.01
CA GLY A 173 -14.38 0.75 9.82
C GLY A 173 -15.68 1.19 9.12
N PHE A 174 -15.82 0.87 7.84
CA PHE A 174 -17.05 1.08 7.10
C PHE A 174 -17.42 -0.12 6.23
N ILE A 175 -18.69 -0.24 5.91
CA ILE A 175 -19.21 -1.21 4.93
C ILE A 175 -19.93 -0.42 3.85
N GLN A 176 -19.43 -0.48 2.63
CA GLN A 176 -20.10 0.10 1.47
C GLN A 176 -21.12 -0.88 0.90
N LYS A 177 -22.35 -0.41 0.68
CA LYS A 177 -23.41 -1.18 0.02
C LYS A 177 -23.94 -0.40 -1.18
N ARG A 178 -24.17 -1.10 -2.29
CA ARG A 178 -24.81 -0.55 -3.48
C ARG A 178 -26.13 -1.27 -3.74
N ALA A 179 -27.23 -0.52 -3.78
CA ALA A 179 -28.54 -1.01 -4.22
C ALA A 179 -28.85 -0.46 -5.61
N ILE A 180 -29.29 -1.33 -6.52
CA ILE A 180 -29.68 -0.95 -7.88
C ILE A 180 -31.14 -1.29 -8.05
N PHE A 181 -31.97 -0.26 -8.23
CA PHE A 181 -33.39 -0.42 -8.53
C PHE A 181 -33.59 -0.30 -10.04
N LYS A 182 -34.09 -1.38 -10.67
CA LYS A 182 -34.45 -1.38 -12.10
C LYS A 182 -35.93 -1.10 -12.21
N GLY A 183 -36.29 0.10 -12.68
CA GLY A 183 -37.67 0.43 -13.05
C GLY A 183 -38.06 -0.21 -14.37
N LYS A 184 -39.36 -0.38 -14.60
CA LYS A 184 -39.91 -0.57 -15.97
C LYS A 184 -40.21 0.81 -16.52
N ALA A 185 -39.78 1.08 -17.77
CA ALA A 185 -40.25 2.24 -18.55
C ALA A 185 -41.68 2.03 -19.00
#